data_c61324601df71e0371c4c33ac9b67fa5
#
_entry.id   c61324601df71e0371c4c33ac9b67fa5
#
_cell.length_a   1.000
_cell.length_b   1.000
_cell.length_c   1.000
_cell.angle_alpha   90.00
_cell.angle_beta   90.00
_cell.angle_gamma   90.00
#
_symmetry.space_group_name_H-M   'P 1'
#
loop_
_entity.id
_entity.type
_entity.pdbx_description
1 polymer ?
#
loop_
_entity_poly.entity_id
_entity_poly.type
_entity_poly.pdbx_seq_one_letter_code
_entity_poly.pdbx_strand_id
1 'polypeptide(L)'
;RNGDNLQSEFDYLITVGISQSGEESSWKDANTASFMDTFVKSNGYEAVYADAGSDQEKQIEDVKGFIKQGVDYIILNPISEIGWDDVLEDAKKAHIPVILVNNGVDTDDSSLYSCMLGSDYGKQMKKAGKWLDEYLKEEDEKKAEKEKAASETPTQEESEQTDSEDTEGNTDSS
;
A
#
# COMPACT_ATOMS: atom_id res chain seq x y z
N ARG A 1 -6.04 55.50 13.59
CA ARG A 1 -6.93 55.37 12.43
C ARG A 1 -6.10 54.81 11.29
N ASN A 2 -6.02 53.56 11.14
CA ASN A 2 -5.85 52.89 9.86
C ASN A 2 -6.49 51.55 10.04
N GLY A 3 -7.72 51.41 9.59
CA GLY A 3 -8.35 50.13 9.32
C GLY A 3 -7.66 49.62 8.08
N ASP A 4 -6.64 48.81 8.29
CA ASP A 4 -6.03 48.09 7.20
C ASP A 4 -7.07 47.06 6.70
N ASN A 5 -7.65 47.43 5.58
CA ASN A 5 -8.43 46.61 4.70
C ASN A 5 -7.45 45.56 4.16
N LEU A 6 -7.33 44.42 4.85
CA LEU A 6 -6.78 43.20 4.29
C LEU A 6 -7.78 42.68 3.27
N GLN A 7 -7.95 43.44 2.21
CA GLN A 7 -8.54 42.96 0.97
C GLN A 7 -7.59 41.87 0.48
N SER A 8 -8.14 40.70 0.23
CA SER A 8 -7.41 39.50 -0.15
C SER A 8 -6.24 39.85 -1.08
N GLU A 9 -5.04 39.45 -0.71
CA GLU A 9 -3.80 39.62 -1.50
C GLU A 9 -3.90 38.95 -2.87
N PHE A 10 -4.97 38.21 -3.11
CA PHE A 10 -5.26 37.46 -4.33
C PHE A 10 -6.58 37.95 -4.96
N ASP A 11 -6.51 38.49 -6.17
CA ASP A 11 -7.70 38.85 -6.96
C ASP A 11 -8.50 37.61 -7.43
N TYR A 12 -7.88 36.44 -7.42
CA TYR A 12 -8.46 35.16 -7.81
C TYR A 12 -7.98 34.04 -6.87
N LEU A 13 -8.93 33.24 -6.39
CA LEU A 13 -8.61 32.05 -5.60
C LEU A 13 -8.64 30.83 -6.49
N ILE A 14 -7.61 29.99 -6.38
CA ILE A 14 -7.56 28.69 -7.05
C ILE A 14 -8.46 27.73 -6.27
N THR A 15 -9.50 27.22 -6.92
CA THR A 15 -10.45 26.29 -6.32
C THR A 15 -9.99 24.85 -6.51
N VAL A 16 -9.85 24.11 -5.41
CA VAL A 16 -9.37 22.73 -5.40
C VAL A 16 -10.46 21.80 -4.85
N GLY A 17 -10.95 20.89 -5.69
CA GLY A 17 -11.83 19.80 -5.27
C GLY A 17 -10.98 18.68 -4.64
N ILE A 18 -11.29 18.29 -3.41
CA ILE A 18 -10.56 17.24 -2.67
C ILE A 18 -11.52 16.10 -2.39
N SER A 19 -11.30 14.93 -3.01
CA SER A 19 -12.09 13.72 -2.84
C SER A 19 -11.32 12.69 -2.05
N GLN A 20 -11.82 12.34 -0.86
CA GLN A 20 -11.26 11.32 0.01
C GLN A 20 -12.09 10.04 0.00
N SER A 21 -11.40 8.89 0.23
CA SER A 21 -11.98 7.55 0.19
C SER A 21 -12.95 7.24 1.32
N GLY A 22 -12.87 7.94 2.45
CA GLY A 22 -13.73 7.68 3.61
C GLY A 22 -13.23 6.57 4.53
N GLU A 23 -12.10 5.93 4.26
CA GLU A 23 -11.53 4.96 5.19
C GLU A 23 -11.05 5.65 6.46
N GLU A 24 -11.51 5.16 7.61
CA GLU A 24 -11.10 5.66 8.91
C GLU A 24 -9.66 5.22 9.22
N SER A 25 -8.72 6.17 9.19
CA SER A 25 -7.33 5.92 9.55
C SER A 25 -6.64 7.21 10.01
N SER A 26 -5.70 7.08 10.93
CA SER A 26 -4.87 8.20 11.38
C SER A 26 -4.08 8.84 10.24
N TRP A 27 -3.75 8.07 9.20
CA TRP A 27 -3.11 8.59 7.99
C TRP A 27 -4.04 9.48 7.19
N LYS A 28 -5.30 9.06 6.98
CA LYS A 28 -6.32 9.85 6.29
C LYS A 28 -6.56 11.17 7.02
N ASP A 29 -6.69 11.12 8.35
CA ASP A 29 -6.92 12.32 9.16
C ASP A 29 -5.77 13.32 9.02
N ALA A 30 -4.53 12.84 9.11
CA ALA A 30 -3.34 13.66 8.93
C ALA A 30 -3.24 14.22 7.49
N ASN A 31 -3.56 13.42 6.49
CA ASN A 31 -3.56 13.82 5.08
C ASN A 31 -4.63 14.87 4.80
N THR A 32 -5.86 14.65 5.29
CA THR A 32 -6.95 15.62 5.17
C THR A 32 -6.62 16.94 5.87
N ALA A 33 -6.11 16.89 7.11
CA ALA A 33 -5.69 18.08 7.84
C ALA A 33 -4.61 18.85 7.05
N SER A 34 -3.62 18.16 6.49
CA SER A 34 -2.58 18.78 5.67
C SER A 34 -3.14 19.48 4.43
N PHE A 35 -4.13 18.89 3.75
CA PHE A 35 -4.79 19.56 2.63
C PHE A 35 -5.56 20.79 3.07
N MET A 36 -6.34 20.68 4.15
CA MET A 36 -7.15 21.78 4.66
C MET A 36 -6.30 22.94 5.19
N ASP A 37 -5.11 22.66 5.72
CA ASP A 37 -4.15 23.70 6.15
C ASP A 37 -3.41 24.35 4.96
N THR A 38 -3.22 23.61 3.87
CA THR A 38 -2.49 24.09 2.70
C THR A 38 -3.37 24.93 1.78
N PHE A 39 -4.58 24.40 1.47
CA PHE A 39 -5.50 25.00 0.50
C PHE A 39 -6.47 25.96 1.19
N VAL A 40 -5.93 27.02 1.77
CA VAL A 40 -6.67 28.08 2.47
C VAL A 40 -6.59 29.40 1.72
N LYS A 41 -7.55 30.30 1.98
CA LYS A 41 -7.64 31.61 1.32
C LYS A 41 -6.42 32.48 1.51
N SER A 42 -5.77 32.41 2.68
CA SER A 42 -4.51 33.12 2.93
C SER A 42 -3.35 32.67 2.04
N ASN A 43 -3.44 31.48 1.46
CA ASN A 43 -2.46 30.94 0.51
C ASN A 43 -2.92 31.05 -0.95
N GLY A 44 -4.05 31.72 -1.22
CA GLY A 44 -4.60 31.89 -2.55
C GLY A 44 -5.50 30.75 -3.04
N TYR A 45 -5.96 29.88 -2.14
CA TYR A 45 -6.77 28.71 -2.49
C TYR A 45 -8.13 28.71 -1.80
N GLU A 46 -9.07 27.99 -2.40
CA GLU A 46 -10.34 27.60 -1.80
C GLU A 46 -10.56 26.09 -1.99
N ALA A 47 -10.60 25.35 -0.89
CA ALA A 47 -10.83 23.91 -0.91
C ALA A 47 -12.32 23.57 -0.89
N VAL A 48 -12.74 22.67 -1.80
CA VAL A 48 -14.06 22.02 -1.77
C VAL A 48 -13.81 20.57 -1.43
N TYR A 49 -14.17 20.15 -0.23
CA TYR A 49 -13.89 18.83 0.31
C TYR A 49 -15.10 17.91 0.21
N ALA A 50 -14.90 16.66 -0.19
CA ALA A 50 -15.88 15.58 -0.14
C ALA A 50 -15.27 14.30 0.41
N ASP A 51 -16.01 13.62 1.27
CA ASP A 51 -15.68 12.32 1.83
C ASP A 51 -16.70 11.30 1.35
N ALA A 52 -16.23 10.29 0.65
CA ALA A 52 -17.09 9.29 0.03
C ALA A 52 -17.63 8.25 1.02
N GLY A 53 -17.06 8.15 2.23
CA GLY A 53 -17.52 7.17 3.23
C GLY A 53 -17.35 5.73 2.77
N SER A 54 -16.28 5.43 2.03
CA SER A 54 -15.97 4.11 1.43
C SER A 54 -16.97 3.66 0.34
N ASP A 55 -17.73 4.59 -0.23
CA ASP A 55 -18.65 4.34 -1.33
C ASP A 55 -18.10 4.92 -2.63
N GLN A 56 -17.75 4.05 -3.59
CA GLN A 56 -17.16 4.46 -4.87
C GLN A 56 -18.14 5.21 -5.76
N GLU A 57 -19.42 4.82 -5.79
CA GLU A 57 -20.43 5.50 -6.59
C GLU A 57 -20.58 6.95 -6.11
N LYS A 58 -20.63 7.12 -4.79
CA LYS A 58 -20.64 8.45 -4.18
C LYS A 58 -19.37 9.22 -4.51
N GLN A 59 -18.19 8.57 -4.49
CA GLN A 59 -16.94 9.24 -4.83
C GLN A 59 -16.92 9.75 -6.27
N ILE A 60 -17.43 8.96 -7.21
CA ILE A 60 -17.59 9.36 -8.61
C ILE A 60 -18.57 10.53 -8.74
N GLU A 61 -19.68 10.52 -7.99
CA GLU A 61 -20.62 11.64 -7.97
C GLU A 61 -20.01 12.92 -7.39
N ASP A 62 -19.20 12.80 -6.33
CA ASP A 62 -18.48 13.93 -5.73
C ASP A 62 -17.54 14.56 -6.77
N VAL A 63 -16.79 13.75 -7.53
CA VAL A 63 -15.90 14.22 -8.60
C VAL A 63 -16.68 14.89 -9.74
N LYS A 64 -17.82 14.31 -10.15
CA LYS A 64 -18.73 14.96 -11.12
C LYS A 64 -19.25 16.30 -10.59
N GLY A 65 -19.51 16.39 -9.30
CA GLY A 65 -19.89 17.63 -8.62
C GLY A 65 -18.81 18.70 -8.73
N PHE A 66 -17.54 18.34 -8.53
CA PHE A 66 -16.40 19.26 -8.70
C PHE A 66 -16.25 19.74 -10.14
N ILE A 67 -16.40 18.83 -11.12
CA ILE A 67 -16.37 19.18 -12.55
C ILE A 67 -17.47 20.17 -12.88
N LYS A 68 -18.69 19.93 -12.40
CA LYS A 68 -19.84 20.82 -12.60
C LYS A 68 -19.66 22.19 -11.97
N GLN A 69 -18.98 22.24 -10.83
CA GLN A 69 -18.63 23.51 -10.14
C GLN A 69 -17.53 24.28 -10.86
N GLY A 70 -16.80 23.63 -11.77
CA GLY A 70 -15.69 24.24 -12.50
C GLY A 70 -14.50 24.54 -11.58
N VAL A 71 -14.13 23.61 -10.70
CA VAL A 71 -12.92 23.75 -9.88
C VAL A 71 -11.68 23.78 -10.77
N ASP A 72 -10.62 24.43 -10.33
CA ASP A 72 -9.38 24.53 -11.11
C ASP A 72 -8.56 23.25 -11.13
N TYR A 73 -8.61 22.47 -10.03
CA TYR A 73 -7.90 21.19 -9.85
C TYR A 73 -8.74 20.21 -9.02
N ILE A 74 -8.52 18.91 -9.27
CA ILE A 74 -9.10 17.84 -8.44
C ILE A 74 -7.95 17.02 -7.84
N ILE A 75 -7.96 16.86 -6.52
CA ILE A 75 -7.14 15.90 -5.78
C ILE A 75 -8.03 14.71 -5.45
N LEU A 76 -7.69 13.53 -5.97
CA LEU A 76 -8.46 12.31 -5.84
C LEU A 76 -7.65 11.23 -5.13
N ASN A 77 -8.16 10.74 -3.99
CA ASN A 77 -7.70 9.52 -3.34
C ASN A 77 -8.70 8.39 -3.65
N PRO A 78 -8.50 7.61 -4.74
CA PRO A 78 -9.53 6.68 -5.21
C PRO A 78 -9.71 5.50 -4.23
N ILE A 79 -10.96 5.11 -4.00
CA ILE A 79 -11.34 3.94 -3.19
C ILE A 79 -10.92 2.64 -3.90
N SER A 80 -11.09 2.58 -5.21
CA SER A 80 -10.80 1.44 -6.08
C SER A 80 -9.97 1.90 -7.27
N GLU A 81 -9.20 1.00 -7.85
CA GLU A 81 -8.42 1.30 -9.06
C GLU A 81 -9.29 1.33 -10.34
N ILE A 82 -10.43 0.64 -10.35
CA ILE A 82 -11.29 0.48 -11.54
C ILE A 82 -12.49 1.43 -11.56
N GLY A 83 -13.03 1.70 -12.76
CA GLY A 83 -14.29 2.42 -12.96
C GLY A 83 -14.17 3.94 -13.00
N TRP A 84 -12.98 4.46 -13.27
CA TRP A 84 -12.71 5.90 -13.29
C TRP A 84 -12.70 6.54 -14.68
N ASP A 85 -12.59 5.75 -15.76
CA ASP A 85 -12.34 6.27 -17.11
C ASP A 85 -13.36 7.34 -17.52
N ASP A 86 -14.66 7.09 -17.38
CA ASP A 86 -15.71 8.01 -17.82
C ASP A 86 -15.62 9.38 -17.09
N VAL A 87 -15.48 9.38 -15.77
CA VAL A 87 -15.45 10.63 -14.99
C VAL A 87 -14.13 11.38 -15.17
N LEU A 88 -13.01 10.66 -15.37
CA LEU A 88 -11.73 11.27 -15.68
C LEU A 88 -11.70 11.84 -17.10
N GLU A 89 -12.37 11.20 -18.07
CA GLU A 89 -12.59 11.79 -19.38
C GLU A 89 -13.42 13.08 -19.30
N ASP A 90 -14.45 13.11 -18.46
CA ASP A 90 -15.26 14.32 -18.27
C ASP A 90 -14.42 15.45 -17.64
N ALA A 91 -13.56 15.16 -16.68
CA ALA A 91 -12.62 16.14 -16.13
C ALA A 91 -11.65 16.66 -17.21
N LYS A 92 -11.11 15.75 -18.04
CA LYS A 92 -10.23 16.11 -19.15
C LYS A 92 -10.94 16.99 -20.19
N LYS A 93 -12.18 16.67 -20.55
CA LYS A 93 -13.01 17.51 -21.45
C LYS A 93 -13.28 18.89 -20.87
N ALA A 94 -13.44 18.98 -19.55
CA ALA A 94 -13.61 20.24 -18.83
C ALA A 94 -12.29 21.01 -18.62
N HIS A 95 -11.16 20.46 -19.04
CA HIS A 95 -9.80 20.99 -18.80
C HIS A 95 -9.43 21.13 -17.32
N ILE A 96 -9.96 20.25 -16.48
CA ILE A 96 -9.67 20.20 -15.04
C ILE A 96 -8.63 19.10 -14.79
N PRO A 97 -7.38 19.47 -14.41
CA PRO A 97 -6.35 18.50 -14.07
C PRO A 97 -6.71 17.68 -12.83
N VAL A 98 -6.51 16.36 -12.90
CA VAL A 98 -6.69 15.45 -11.77
C VAL A 98 -5.33 14.98 -11.25
N ILE A 99 -5.13 15.10 -9.95
CA ILE A 99 -3.96 14.64 -9.22
C ILE A 99 -4.39 13.45 -8.37
N LEU A 100 -3.85 12.26 -8.66
CA LEU A 100 -4.09 11.08 -7.86
C LEU A 100 -3.17 11.08 -6.64
N VAL A 101 -3.72 10.71 -5.49
CA VAL A 101 -2.95 10.59 -4.25
C VAL A 101 -3.17 9.23 -3.63
N ASN A 102 -2.10 8.66 -3.04
CA ASN A 102 -2.07 7.38 -2.36
C ASN A 102 -2.29 6.17 -3.29
N ASN A 103 -3.43 6.06 -3.96
CA ASN A 103 -3.78 4.97 -4.87
C ASN A 103 -3.83 5.46 -6.32
N GLY A 104 -3.51 4.57 -7.27
CA GLY A 104 -3.67 4.81 -8.70
C GLY A 104 -5.05 4.41 -9.21
N VAL A 105 -5.26 4.63 -10.49
CA VAL A 105 -6.41 4.12 -11.25
C VAL A 105 -5.93 3.17 -12.34
N ASP A 106 -6.71 2.14 -12.64
CA ASP A 106 -6.46 1.20 -13.72
C ASP A 106 -7.11 1.75 -15.00
N THR A 107 -6.28 2.35 -15.84
CA THR A 107 -6.69 2.94 -17.11
C THR A 107 -5.61 2.76 -18.17
N ASP A 108 -6.01 2.51 -19.39
CA ASP A 108 -5.11 2.44 -20.55
C ASP A 108 -4.68 3.84 -21.06
N ASP A 109 -5.41 4.90 -20.67
CA ASP A 109 -5.09 6.28 -21.04
C ASP A 109 -4.47 7.08 -19.88
N SER A 110 -3.14 7.05 -19.79
CA SER A 110 -2.40 7.81 -18.78
C SER A 110 -2.56 9.34 -18.87
N SER A 111 -3.21 9.85 -19.92
CA SER A 111 -3.48 11.29 -20.06
C SER A 111 -4.75 11.74 -19.33
N LEU A 112 -5.48 10.83 -18.69
CA LEU A 112 -6.68 11.11 -17.91
C LEU A 112 -6.36 11.75 -16.54
N TYR A 113 -5.12 11.66 -16.06
CA TYR A 113 -4.67 12.35 -14.86
C TYR A 113 -3.30 13.00 -15.10
N SER A 114 -3.01 14.04 -14.32
CA SER A 114 -1.79 14.84 -14.51
C SER A 114 -0.56 14.19 -13.83
N CYS A 115 -0.74 13.66 -12.64
CA CYS A 115 0.29 12.94 -11.89
C CYS A 115 -0.32 12.08 -10.79
N MET A 116 0.49 11.18 -10.26
CA MET A 116 0.18 10.36 -9.09
C MET A 116 1.24 10.61 -8.00
N LEU A 117 0.75 10.98 -6.81
CA LEU A 117 1.56 11.19 -5.62
C LEU A 117 1.27 10.07 -4.62
N GLY A 118 2.22 9.18 -4.40
CA GLY A 118 2.05 8.05 -3.48
C GLY A 118 3.19 7.08 -3.52
N SER A 119 3.12 6.06 -2.67
CA SER A 119 4.06 4.94 -2.69
C SER A 119 3.75 4.04 -3.88
N ASP A 120 4.77 3.69 -4.66
CA ASP A 120 4.64 2.69 -5.72
C ASP A 120 4.54 1.29 -5.09
N TYR A 121 3.35 0.95 -4.63
CA TYR A 121 3.07 -0.36 -4.02
C TYR A 121 3.31 -1.50 -5.00
N GLY A 122 3.07 -1.29 -6.30
CA GLY A 122 3.33 -2.30 -7.33
C GLY A 122 4.81 -2.67 -7.41
N LYS A 123 5.73 -1.70 -7.37
CA LYS A 123 7.17 -1.96 -7.30
C LYS A 123 7.58 -2.57 -5.97
N GLN A 124 6.99 -2.12 -4.86
CA GLN A 124 7.27 -2.67 -3.54
C GLN A 124 6.83 -4.13 -3.44
N MET A 125 5.63 -4.48 -3.92
CA MET A 125 5.13 -5.85 -3.95
C MET A 125 5.95 -6.76 -4.87
N LYS A 126 6.39 -6.28 -6.04
CA LYS A 126 7.30 -7.04 -6.91
C LYS A 126 8.65 -7.30 -6.23
N LYS A 127 9.17 -6.33 -5.49
CA LYS A 127 10.41 -6.48 -4.73
C LYS A 127 10.25 -7.46 -3.57
N ALA A 128 9.15 -7.38 -2.84
CA ALA A 128 8.80 -8.32 -1.78
C ALA A 128 8.61 -9.75 -2.32
N GLY A 129 7.94 -9.91 -3.47
CA GLY A 129 7.77 -11.20 -4.14
C GLY A 129 9.10 -11.83 -4.56
N LYS A 130 10.01 -11.05 -5.13
CA LYS A 130 11.36 -11.53 -5.45
C LYS A 130 12.13 -11.97 -4.21
N TRP A 131 12.10 -11.16 -3.16
CA TRP A 131 12.77 -11.51 -1.90
C TRP A 131 12.21 -12.81 -1.31
N LEU A 132 10.89 -12.99 -1.33
CA LEU A 132 10.26 -14.22 -0.85
C LEU A 132 10.66 -15.45 -1.67
N ASP A 133 10.70 -15.32 -3.00
CA ASP A 133 11.13 -16.41 -3.90
C ASP A 133 12.60 -16.82 -3.66
N GLU A 134 13.48 -15.84 -3.45
CA GLU A 134 14.88 -16.08 -3.09
C GLU A 134 15.01 -16.74 -1.71
N TYR A 135 14.27 -16.25 -0.72
CA TYR A 135 14.26 -16.81 0.64
C TYR A 135 13.79 -18.28 0.67
N LEU A 136 12.70 -18.60 -0.04
CA LEU A 136 12.18 -19.96 -0.12
C LEU A 136 13.17 -20.93 -0.80
N LYS A 137 13.87 -20.49 -1.84
CA LYS A 137 14.92 -21.29 -2.49
C LYS A 137 16.07 -21.60 -1.54
N GLU A 138 16.54 -20.60 -0.79
CA GLU A 138 17.60 -20.82 0.20
C GLU A 138 17.18 -21.79 1.31
N GLU A 139 15.94 -21.74 1.76
CA GLU A 139 15.42 -22.66 2.77
C GLU A 139 15.30 -24.09 2.25
N ASP A 140 14.85 -24.27 1.01
CA ASP A 140 14.78 -25.58 0.35
C ASP A 140 16.18 -26.18 0.14
N GLU A 141 17.17 -25.36 -0.27
CA GLU A 141 18.57 -25.82 -0.39
C GLU A 141 19.15 -26.25 0.96
N LYS A 142 18.96 -25.45 2.03
CA LYS A 142 19.40 -25.80 3.39
C LYS A 142 18.76 -27.10 3.90
N LYS A 143 17.49 -27.32 3.56
CA LYS A 143 16.76 -28.55 3.92
C LYS A 143 17.32 -29.75 3.19
N ALA A 144 17.57 -29.63 1.89
CA ALA A 144 18.18 -30.67 1.08
C ALA A 144 19.60 -31.05 1.56
N GLU A 145 20.42 -30.04 1.94
CA GLU A 145 21.75 -30.29 2.52
C GLU A 145 21.69 -31.02 3.86
N LYS A 146 20.72 -30.67 4.73
CA LYS A 146 20.55 -31.36 6.01
C LYS A 146 20.09 -32.82 5.81
N GLU A 147 19.19 -33.09 4.86
CA GLU A 147 18.74 -34.44 4.54
C GLU A 147 19.89 -35.28 3.97
N LYS A 148 20.73 -34.70 3.12
CA LYS A 148 21.92 -35.37 2.59
C LYS A 148 22.95 -35.69 3.67
N ALA A 149 23.24 -34.74 4.54
CA ALA A 149 24.16 -34.94 5.67
C ALA A 149 23.66 -36.02 6.65
N ALA A 150 22.33 -36.11 6.89
CA ALA A 150 21.75 -37.13 7.72
C ALA A 150 21.82 -38.53 7.09
N SER A 151 21.80 -38.65 5.77
CA SER A 151 21.92 -39.94 5.04
C SER A 151 23.35 -40.45 4.91
N GLU A 152 24.36 -39.58 5.09
CA GLU A 152 25.81 -39.92 5.01
C GLU A 152 26.43 -40.29 6.36
N THR A 153 25.66 -40.35 7.47
CA THR A 153 26.19 -40.80 8.77
C THR A 153 26.34 -42.32 8.74
N PRO A 154 27.56 -42.90 8.89
CA PRO A 154 27.77 -44.35 8.86
C PRO A 154 27.09 -44.98 10.07
N THR A 155 26.28 -45.99 9.84
CA THR A 155 25.78 -46.89 10.88
C THR A 155 27.00 -47.62 11.49
N GLN A 156 27.39 -47.27 12.69
CA GLN A 156 28.32 -48.11 13.44
C GLN A 156 27.58 -49.37 13.82
N GLU A 157 27.94 -50.48 13.18
CA GLU A 157 27.58 -51.80 13.62
C GLU A 157 28.20 -52.05 14.97
N GLU A 158 27.39 -52.12 16.00
CA GLU A 158 27.74 -52.65 17.32
C GLU A 158 27.94 -54.17 17.15
N SER A 159 29.19 -54.63 17.04
CA SER A 159 29.54 -56.05 17.11
C SER A 159 29.44 -56.47 18.60
N GLU A 160 28.33 -57.10 18.92
CA GLU A 160 28.22 -57.94 20.14
C GLU A 160 29.18 -59.11 20.02
N GLN A 161 30.23 -59.06 20.82
CA GLN A 161 31.12 -60.18 21.09
C GLN A 161 30.57 -61.03 22.22
N THR A 162 29.94 -62.13 21.88
CA THR A 162 29.59 -63.18 22.82
C THR A 162 30.86 -63.90 23.24
N ASP A 163 31.29 -63.79 24.46
CA ASP A 163 32.29 -64.66 25.10
C ASP A 163 31.59 -65.56 26.10
N SER A 164 31.56 -66.85 25.71
CA SER A 164 31.15 -67.96 26.52
C SER A 164 32.39 -68.49 27.25
N GLU A 165 32.43 -68.49 28.53
CA GLU A 165 33.26 -69.41 29.29
C GLU A 165 32.53 -69.99 30.50
N ASP A 166 32.39 -71.29 30.39
CA ASP A 166 32.10 -72.25 31.44
C ASP A 166 33.05 -72.10 32.61
N THR A 167 32.62 -72.29 33.81
CA THR A 167 33.28 -73.21 34.75
C THR A 167 32.38 -73.52 35.96
N GLU A 168 32.26 -74.79 36.12
CA GLU A 168 31.82 -75.61 37.20
C GLU A 168 32.28 -75.21 38.64
N GLY A 169 31.55 -75.69 39.58
CA GLY A 169 32.11 -76.10 40.84
C GLY A 169 31.35 -75.65 42.11
N ASN A 170 30.45 -76.43 42.51
CA ASN A 170 30.46 -77.43 43.54
C ASN A 170 30.38 -76.93 45.03
N THR A 171 29.38 -77.51 45.74
CA THR A 171 29.33 -77.91 47.13
C THR A 171 29.37 -76.80 48.24
N ASP A 172 28.67 -76.80 49.25
CA ASP A 172 28.03 -77.77 50.14
C ASP A 172 27.80 -77.02 51.48
N SER A 173 26.78 -77.45 52.18
CA SER A 173 26.59 -77.50 53.65
C SER A 173 26.72 -76.23 54.52
N SER A 174 25.70 -75.87 55.13
CA SER A 174 25.16 -76.06 56.45
C SER A 174 24.08 -75.06 56.76
#